data_c882cf6d1176c6752498e20bd7470fac
#
_entry.id   c882cf6d1176c6752498e20bd7470fac
#
_cell.length_a   1.000
_cell.length_b   1.000
_cell.length_c   1.000
_cell.angle_alpha   90.00
_cell.angle_beta   90.00
_cell.angle_gamma   90.00
#
_symmetry.space_group_name_H-M   'P 1'
#
loop_
_entity.id
_entity.type
_entity.pdbx_description
1 polymer ?
#
loop_
_entity_poly.entity_id
_entity_poly.type
_entity_poly.pdbx_seq_one_letter_code
_entity_poly.pdbx_strand_id
1 'polypeptide(L)'
;MGKGVVKEILLLLLFFGSVWAMVSYFSEDEAEDWEIIPENLYEKLGDFVLDDLNRTSRLELIANDSFNLESWSEILDRLDFTNSECKALYITNNAEVNAYTLPGNNIVIYSGLIEFIESGEELAAVLAHELGHVKHKHVQELLTERFAVASLIMIVSGDGGGNLLLEVSDALFTAAFSRENEQEADEYGLQLLTKAKLPASGMLHFFERLEEEKSDVPEILSAFSSHPLSKERIEFIRNYGDKLSDIKSLKLDWAEFQEEMLLLSGHSNQ
;
A
#
# COMPACT_ATOMS: atom_id res chain seq x y z
N MET A 1 -44.97 2.54 -19.92
CA MET A 1 -44.34 1.95 -18.73
C MET A 1 -45.43 1.28 -17.90
N GLY A 2 -45.35 -0.03 -17.67
CA GLY A 2 -46.34 -0.78 -16.90
C GLY A 2 -46.32 -0.37 -15.43
N LYS A 3 -47.49 -0.40 -14.77
CA LYS A 3 -47.64 -0.04 -13.34
C LYS A 3 -46.67 -0.84 -12.41
N GLY A 4 -46.20 -2.02 -12.85
CA GLY A 4 -45.21 -2.84 -12.15
C GLY A 4 -43.83 -2.19 -12.09
N VAL A 5 -43.30 -1.71 -13.21
CA VAL A 5 -42.00 -1.08 -13.32
C VAL A 5 -41.89 0.20 -12.49
N VAL A 6 -42.98 0.98 -12.44
CA VAL A 6 -43.01 2.20 -11.60
C VAL A 6 -42.98 1.84 -10.11
N LYS A 7 -43.62 0.76 -9.68
CA LYS A 7 -43.59 0.29 -8.29
C LYS A 7 -42.19 -0.21 -7.90
N GLU A 8 -41.51 -0.93 -8.79
CA GLU A 8 -40.14 -1.43 -8.57
C GLU A 8 -39.14 -0.28 -8.47
N ILE A 9 -39.25 0.71 -9.34
CA ILE A 9 -38.41 1.93 -9.27
C ILE A 9 -38.66 2.69 -7.96
N LEU A 10 -39.90 2.83 -7.52
CA LEU A 10 -40.22 3.49 -6.25
C LEU A 10 -39.69 2.71 -5.05
N LEU A 11 -39.72 1.39 -5.07
CA LEU A 11 -39.14 0.56 -4.01
C LEU A 11 -37.61 0.70 -3.97
N LEU A 12 -36.91 0.74 -5.11
CA LEU A 12 -35.49 1.00 -5.21
C LEU A 12 -35.15 2.40 -4.69
N LEU A 13 -35.87 3.43 -5.07
CA LEU A 13 -35.66 4.79 -4.59
C LEU A 13 -35.89 4.91 -3.08
N LEU A 14 -36.89 4.21 -2.54
CA LEU A 14 -37.13 4.16 -1.09
C LEU A 14 -36.00 3.41 -0.37
N PHE A 15 -35.53 2.31 -0.93
CA PHE A 15 -34.39 1.56 -0.36
C PHE A 15 -33.13 2.40 -0.37
N PHE A 16 -32.70 2.96 -1.51
CA PHE A 16 -31.53 3.79 -1.58
C PHE A 16 -31.68 5.09 -0.77
N GLY A 17 -32.86 5.68 -0.73
CA GLY A 17 -33.14 6.84 0.12
C GLY A 17 -33.06 6.52 1.61
N SER A 18 -33.48 5.34 2.04
CA SER A 18 -33.37 4.91 3.44
C SER A 18 -31.91 4.58 3.81
N VAL A 19 -31.16 3.94 2.92
CA VAL A 19 -29.71 3.68 3.11
C VAL A 19 -28.95 4.99 3.16
N TRP A 20 -29.25 5.92 2.24
CA TRP A 20 -28.61 7.25 2.25
C TRP A 20 -28.97 8.03 3.52
N ALA A 21 -30.22 8.06 3.93
CA ALA A 21 -30.64 8.73 5.16
C ALA A 21 -30.01 8.09 6.42
N MET A 22 -29.86 6.75 6.42
CA MET A 22 -29.17 6.04 7.49
C MET A 22 -27.70 6.42 7.53
N VAL A 23 -27.00 6.37 6.40
CA VAL A 23 -25.58 6.78 6.29
C VAL A 23 -25.42 8.24 6.70
N SER A 24 -26.25 9.16 6.18
CA SER A 24 -26.18 10.59 6.54
C SER A 24 -26.48 10.86 8.01
N TYR A 25 -27.40 10.11 8.62
CA TYR A 25 -27.71 10.27 10.05
C TYR A 25 -26.55 9.85 10.95
N PHE A 26 -25.82 8.80 10.55
CA PHE A 26 -24.66 8.32 11.29
C PHE A 26 -23.37 9.07 10.94
N SER A 27 -23.29 9.77 9.80
CA SER A 27 -22.08 10.51 9.38
C SER A 27 -21.90 11.89 10.03
N GLU A 28 -22.88 12.42 10.75
CA GLU A 28 -22.77 13.76 11.36
C GLU A 28 -22.12 13.80 12.75
N ASP A 29 -22.04 12.68 13.50
CA ASP A 29 -21.54 12.72 14.88
C ASP A 29 -20.45 11.68 15.26
N GLU A 30 -20.21 10.61 14.47
CA GLU A 30 -19.25 9.55 14.82
C GLU A 30 -18.59 8.93 13.58
N ALA A 31 -17.94 9.73 12.72
CA ALA A 31 -17.22 9.21 11.54
C ALA A 31 -15.88 8.54 11.90
N GLU A 32 -15.59 8.33 13.19
CA GLU A 32 -14.24 7.95 13.58
C GLU A 32 -13.91 6.46 13.52
N ASP A 33 -14.85 5.50 13.48
CA ASP A 33 -14.44 4.07 13.50
C ASP A 33 -15.48 3.10 12.89
N TRP A 34 -15.91 3.31 11.65
CA TRP A 34 -16.65 2.25 10.95
C TRP A 34 -15.71 1.22 10.35
N GLU A 35 -15.12 0.38 11.19
CA GLU A 35 -14.48 -0.86 10.74
C GLU A 35 -15.56 -1.82 10.21
N ILE A 36 -15.91 -1.71 8.92
CA ILE A 36 -16.83 -2.68 8.27
C ILE A 36 -16.16 -4.06 8.22
N ILE A 37 -14.83 -4.11 8.13
CA ILE A 37 -14.08 -5.37 8.14
C ILE A 37 -13.55 -5.62 9.56
N PRO A 38 -14.03 -6.67 10.24
CA PRO A 38 -13.48 -7.06 11.53
C PRO A 38 -12.00 -7.40 11.45
N GLU A 39 -11.20 -6.99 12.45
CA GLU A 39 -9.75 -7.20 12.50
C GLU A 39 -9.35 -8.64 12.20
N ASN A 40 -10.05 -9.62 12.78
CA ASN A 40 -9.79 -11.04 12.56
C ASN A 40 -10.01 -11.48 11.10
N LEU A 41 -10.84 -10.78 10.33
CA LEU A 41 -11.02 -11.02 8.90
C LEU A 41 -9.93 -10.32 8.10
N TYR A 42 -9.55 -9.10 8.50
CA TYR A 42 -8.48 -8.34 7.90
C TYR A 42 -7.13 -9.10 7.98
N GLU A 43 -6.81 -9.67 9.15
CA GLU A 43 -5.64 -10.55 9.32
C GLU A 43 -5.70 -11.79 8.43
N LYS A 44 -6.84 -12.52 8.41
CA LYS A 44 -7.00 -13.71 7.57
C LYS A 44 -6.88 -13.43 6.07
N LEU A 45 -7.32 -12.26 5.63
CA LEU A 45 -7.10 -11.81 4.25
C LEU A 45 -5.62 -11.61 3.95
N GLY A 46 -4.89 -11.02 4.90
CA GLY A 46 -3.43 -10.90 4.80
C GLY A 46 -2.73 -12.25 4.68
N ASP A 47 -3.06 -13.18 5.56
CA ASP A 47 -2.51 -14.54 5.52
C ASP A 47 -2.83 -15.25 4.19
N PHE A 48 -4.05 -15.09 3.67
CA PHE A 48 -4.46 -15.66 2.39
C PHE A 48 -3.66 -15.07 1.21
N VAL A 49 -3.49 -13.74 1.17
CA VAL A 49 -2.72 -13.06 0.11
C VAL A 49 -1.25 -13.46 0.17
N LEU A 50 -0.65 -13.51 1.36
CA LEU A 50 0.73 -13.96 1.54
C LEU A 50 0.93 -15.42 1.12
N ASP A 51 -0.02 -16.30 1.44
CA ASP A 51 0.00 -17.70 0.99
C ASP A 51 -0.08 -17.81 -0.54
N ASP A 52 -0.88 -17.00 -1.19
CA ASP A 52 -1.02 -16.98 -2.65
C ASP A 52 0.25 -16.44 -3.32
N LEU A 53 0.80 -15.34 -2.82
CA LEU A 53 2.10 -14.82 -3.26
C LEU A 53 3.21 -15.86 -3.10
N ASN A 54 3.26 -16.57 -1.99
CA ASN A 54 4.28 -17.60 -1.74
C ASN A 54 4.14 -18.83 -2.66
N ARG A 55 2.95 -19.08 -3.21
CA ARG A 55 2.73 -20.15 -4.20
C ARG A 55 3.15 -19.74 -5.61
N THR A 56 3.00 -18.48 -5.96
CA THR A 56 3.22 -17.94 -7.30
C THR A 56 4.62 -17.35 -7.47
N SER A 57 5.19 -16.85 -6.39
CA SER A 57 6.50 -16.20 -6.35
C SER A 57 7.21 -16.58 -5.06
N ARG A 58 8.55 -16.52 -5.09
CA ARG A 58 9.34 -16.73 -3.87
C ARG A 58 9.11 -15.56 -2.91
N LEU A 59 8.57 -15.84 -1.73
CA LEU A 59 8.34 -14.86 -0.67
C LEU A 59 9.32 -15.11 0.47
N GLU A 60 10.17 -14.13 0.77
CA GLU A 60 11.17 -14.23 1.83
C GLU A 60 10.93 -13.16 2.90
N LEU A 61 10.98 -13.57 4.18
CA LEU A 61 10.80 -12.68 5.32
C LEU A 61 12.06 -11.82 5.52
N ILE A 62 11.87 -10.50 5.56
CA ILE A 62 12.91 -9.52 5.90
C ILE A 62 12.87 -9.19 7.39
N ALA A 63 11.70 -8.87 7.93
CA ALA A 63 11.54 -8.49 9.33
C ALA A 63 10.13 -8.75 9.87
N ASN A 64 10.05 -9.01 11.17
CA ASN A 64 8.83 -9.02 11.98
C ASN A 64 9.19 -8.71 13.45
N ASP A 65 8.25 -8.86 14.38
CA ASP A 65 8.46 -8.60 15.82
C ASP A 65 9.61 -9.40 16.45
N SER A 66 9.99 -10.54 15.88
CA SER A 66 10.95 -11.47 16.44
C SER A 66 12.23 -11.63 15.64
N PHE A 67 12.27 -11.11 14.42
CA PHE A 67 13.37 -11.31 13.46
C PHE A 67 13.53 -10.08 12.57
N ASN A 68 14.77 -9.71 12.30
CA ASN A 68 15.13 -8.86 11.17
C ASN A 68 16.39 -9.38 10.48
N LEU A 69 16.48 -9.15 9.18
CA LEU A 69 17.69 -9.43 8.42
C LEU A 69 18.73 -8.36 8.74
N GLU A 70 20.00 -8.77 9.01
CA GLU A 70 21.05 -7.86 9.50
C GLU A 70 21.29 -6.69 8.53
N SER A 71 21.29 -6.94 7.23
CA SER A 71 21.45 -5.93 6.19
C SER A 71 20.38 -4.83 6.21
N TRP A 72 19.20 -5.10 6.77
CA TRP A 72 18.10 -4.15 6.92
C TRP A 72 18.12 -3.39 8.26
N SER A 73 18.91 -3.85 9.23
CA SER A 73 18.83 -3.37 10.61
C SER A 73 18.92 -1.85 10.72
N GLU A 74 19.85 -1.20 10.02
CA GLU A 74 19.99 0.26 10.09
C GLU A 74 18.76 1.00 9.55
N ILE A 75 18.17 0.56 8.44
CA ILE A 75 16.96 1.17 7.87
C ILE A 75 15.79 0.99 8.83
N LEU A 76 15.56 -0.23 9.29
CA LEU A 76 14.44 -0.57 10.15
C LEU A 76 14.51 0.12 11.53
N ASP A 77 15.70 0.15 12.14
CA ASP A 77 15.93 0.84 13.41
C ASP A 77 15.69 2.35 13.28
N ARG A 78 16.16 2.96 12.20
CA ARG A 78 15.98 4.40 11.97
C ARG A 78 14.53 4.77 11.68
N LEU A 79 13.79 3.93 10.97
CA LEU A 79 12.37 4.11 10.71
C LEU A 79 11.48 3.67 11.89
N ASP A 80 12.08 3.22 13.00
CA ASP A 80 11.32 2.78 14.19
C ASP A 80 10.33 1.64 13.86
N PHE A 81 10.74 0.73 12.95
CA PHE A 81 9.88 -0.31 12.40
C PHE A 81 9.24 -1.19 13.47
N THR A 82 9.98 -1.59 14.49
CA THR A 82 9.50 -2.44 15.59
C THR A 82 8.36 -1.78 16.39
N ASN A 83 8.31 -0.45 16.44
CA ASN A 83 7.22 0.29 17.08
C ASN A 83 6.16 0.78 16.08
N SER A 84 6.28 0.41 14.81
CA SER A 84 5.23 0.66 13.82
C SER A 84 4.09 -0.36 13.99
N GLU A 85 2.97 -0.12 13.34
CA GLU A 85 1.87 -1.07 13.28
C GLU A 85 2.08 -2.15 12.20
N CYS A 86 3.21 -2.12 11.48
CA CYS A 86 3.56 -3.11 10.47
C CYS A 86 3.93 -4.44 11.13
N LYS A 87 3.26 -5.50 10.72
CA LYS A 87 3.41 -6.85 11.28
C LYS A 87 4.62 -7.58 10.72
N ALA A 88 4.85 -7.47 9.42
CA ALA A 88 6.00 -8.08 8.75
C ALA A 88 6.34 -7.38 7.43
N LEU A 89 7.62 -7.45 7.08
CA LEU A 89 8.19 -6.99 5.82
C LEU A 89 8.74 -8.17 5.05
N TYR A 90 8.38 -8.29 3.79
CA TYR A 90 8.79 -9.36 2.90
C TYR A 90 9.41 -8.81 1.61
N ILE A 91 10.20 -9.65 0.94
CA ILE A 91 10.61 -9.46 -0.45
C ILE A 91 10.14 -10.62 -1.31
N THR A 92 9.77 -10.36 -2.56
CA THR A 92 9.34 -11.38 -3.52
C THR A 92 9.97 -11.18 -4.89
N ASN A 93 10.10 -12.28 -5.65
CA ASN A 93 10.60 -12.24 -7.01
C ASN A 93 9.49 -11.75 -7.97
N ASN A 94 9.52 -10.47 -8.27
CA ASN A 94 8.69 -9.86 -9.29
C ASN A 94 9.46 -8.69 -9.92
N ALA A 95 9.52 -8.64 -11.25
CA ALA A 95 10.26 -7.62 -12.00
C ALA A 95 9.58 -6.24 -12.00
N GLU A 96 8.34 -6.13 -11.55
CA GLU A 96 7.66 -4.84 -11.44
C GLU A 96 8.33 -3.94 -10.41
N VAL A 97 8.40 -2.65 -10.73
CA VAL A 97 8.89 -1.62 -9.80
C VAL A 97 7.77 -1.26 -8.83
N ASN A 98 7.63 -2.02 -7.75
CA ASN A 98 6.54 -1.77 -6.79
C ASN A 98 6.85 -2.27 -5.37
N ALA A 99 6.09 -1.72 -4.41
CA ALA A 99 5.89 -2.26 -3.08
C ALA A 99 4.40 -2.20 -2.76
N TYR A 100 3.93 -3.05 -1.87
CA TYR A 100 2.53 -3.08 -1.45
C TYR A 100 2.39 -3.21 0.05
N THR A 101 1.56 -2.36 0.62
CA THR A 101 0.94 -2.62 1.93
C THR A 101 -0.25 -3.56 1.71
N LEU A 102 -0.25 -4.68 2.42
CA LEU A 102 -1.26 -5.74 2.34
C LEU A 102 -2.12 -5.80 3.60
N PRO A 103 -3.29 -6.46 3.55
CA PRO A 103 -4.11 -6.71 4.74
C PRO A 103 -3.31 -7.39 5.85
N GLY A 104 -3.70 -7.19 7.10
CA GLY A 104 -2.96 -7.65 8.25
C GLY A 104 -1.67 -6.85 8.49
N ASN A 105 -1.58 -5.64 7.90
CA ASN A 105 -0.45 -4.71 8.07
C ASN A 105 0.90 -5.31 7.65
N ASN A 106 0.94 -6.08 6.58
CA ASN A 106 2.16 -6.62 6.00
C ASN A 106 2.63 -5.72 4.84
N ILE A 107 3.93 -5.60 4.65
CA ILE A 107 4.52 -4.91 3.51
C ILE A 107 5.31 -5.93 2.66
N VAL A 108 5.13 -5.88 1.35
CA VAL A 108 5.87 -6.72 0.39
C VAL A 108 6.59 -5.81 -0.60
N ILE A 109 7.89 -6.00 -0.73
CA ILE A 109 8.76 -5.32 -1.69
C ILE A 109 9.03 -6.27 -2.86
N TYR A 110 8.93 -5.76 -4.08
CA TYR A 110 9.25 -6.51 -5.28
C TYR A 110 10.74 -6.37 -5.63
N SER A 111 11.35 -7.43 -6.15
CA SER A 111 12.75 -7.40 -6.57
C SER A 111 13.02 -6.34 -7.64
N GLY A 112 12.06 -6.08 -8.54
CA GLY A 112 12.17 -5.00 -9.52
C GLY A 112 12.28 -3.61 -8.89
N LEU A 113 11.66 -3.36 -7.73
CA LEU A 113 11.87 -2.12 -7.00
C LEU A 113 13.30 -2.02 -6.46
N ILE A 114 13.85 -3.11 -5.91
CA ILE A 114 15.23 -3.14 -5.43
C ILE A 114 16.22 -2.90 -6.58
N GLU A 115 15.95 -3.45 -7.78
CA GLU A 115 16.76 -3.23 -8.96
C GLU A 115 16.70 -1.77 -9.45
N PHE A 116 15.53 -1.15 -9.37
CA PHE A 116 15.29 0.22 -9.81
C PHE A 116 15.89 1.28 -8.89
N ILE A 117 15.84 1.09 -7.56
CA ILE A 117 16.34 2.03 -6.55
C ILE A 117 17.86 2.18 -6.62
N GLU A 118 18.38 3.41 -6.44
CA GLU A 118 19.80 3.73 -6.53
C GLU A 118 20.50 3.92 -5.18
N SER A 119 19.74 4.01 -4.08
CA SER A 119 20.30 4.25 -2.74
C SER A 119 19.43 3.68 -1.61
N GLY A 120 20.07 3.45 -0.47
CA GLY A 120 19.35 3.06 0.75
C GLY A 120 18.38 4.13 1.24
N GLU A 121 18.67 5.41 0.97
CA GLU A 121 17.80 6.54 1.30
C GLU A 121 16.50 6.53 0.48
N GLU A 122 16.56 6.14 -0.79
CA GLU A 122 15.36 5.94 -1.60
C GLU A 122 14.54 4.76 -1.10
N LEU A 123 15.20 3.63 -0.76
CA LEU A 123 14.53 2.48 -0.16
C LEU A 123 13.84 2.84 1.15
N ALA A 124 14.54 3.57 2.01
CA ALA A 124 13.97 4.05 3.28
C ALA A 124 12.77 4.98 3.05
N ALA A 125 12.80 5.79 2.00
CA ALA A 125 11.70 6.69 1.64
C ALA A 125 10.46 5.91 1.15
N VAL A 126 10.65 4.90 0.29
CA VAL A 126 9.55 4.02 -0.14
C VAL A 126 8.96 3.28 1.06
N LEU A 127 9.81 2.69 1.92
CA LEU A 127 9.33 2.00 3.12
C LEU A 127 8.60 2.94 4.08
N ALA A 128 9.07 4.18 4.24
CA ALA A 128 8.40 5.19 5.07
C ALA A 128 7.01 5.57 4.52
N HIS A 129 6.85 5.62 3.19
CA HIS A 129 5.57 5.83 2.52
C HIS A 129 4.62 4.64 2.78
N GLU A 130 5.09 3.39 2.61
CA GLU A 130 4.29 2.20 2.91
C GLU A 130 3.86 2.12 4.38
N LEU A 131 4.75 2.51 5.31
CA LEU A 131 4.41 2.64 6.73
C LEU A 131 3.33 3.73 6.97
N GLY A 132 3.24 4.72 6.10
CA GLY A 132 2.14 5.69 6.07
C GLY A 132 0.80 5.03 5.75
N HIS A 133 0.76 4.16 4.74
CA HIS A 133 -0.46 3.40 4.43
C HIS A 133 -0.88 2.47 5.57
N VAL A 134 0.07 1.81 6.24
CA VAL A 134 -0.20 1.03 7.45
C VAL A 134 -0.79 1.92 8.55
N LYS A 135 -0.13 3.04 8.84
CA LYS A 135 -0.49 3.97 9.93
C LYS A 135 -1.89 4.54 9.80
N HIS A 136 -2.27 4.92 8.58
CA HIS A 136 -3.58 5.50 8.28
C HIS A 136 -4.62 4.45 7.89
N LYS A 137 -4.29 3.14 7.96
CA LYS A 137 -5.20 2.02 7.65
C LYS A 137 -5.81 2.06 6.24
N HIS A 138 -5.08 2.62 5.26
CA HIS A 138 -5.62 2.84 3.91
C HIS A 138 -6.06 1.56 3.21
N VAL A 139 -5.36 0.43 3.45
CA VAL A 139 -5.77 -0.88 2.92
C VAL A 139 -7.09 -1.35 3.54
N GLN A 140 -7.29 -1.11 4.83
CA GLN A 140 -8.54 -1.46 5.50
C GLN A 140 -9.72 -0.63 4.98
N GLU A 141 -9.51 0.67 4.74
CA GLU A 141 -10.46 1.58 4.12
C GLU A 141 -10.83 1.10 2.70
N LEU A 142 -9.81 0.87 1.85
CA LEU A 142 -9.98 0.37 0.49
C LEU A 142 -10.79 -0.93 0.45
N LEU A 143 -10.47 -1.89 1.33
CA LEU A 143 -11.20 -3.15 1.43
C LEU A 143 -12.63 -2.93 1.90
N THR A 144 -12.85 -2.04 2.87
CA THR A 144 -14.19 -1.69 3.37
C THR A 144 -15.07 -1.19 2.23
N GLU A 145 -14.58 -0.27 1.41
CA GLU A 145 -15.29 0.23 0.24
C GLU A 145 -15.59 -0.89 -0.78
N ARG A 146 -14.61 -1.73 -1.07
CA ARG A 146 -14.75 -2.84 -2.03
C ARG A 146 -15.73 -3.92 -1.53
N PHE A 147 -15.66 -4.29 -0.26
CA PHE A 147 -16.61 -5.24 0.33
C PHE A 147 -18.03 -4.71 0.35
N ALA A 148 -18.24 -3.43 0.63
CA ALA A 148 -19.56 -2.81 0.57
C ALA A 148 -20.17 -2.94 -0.85
N VAL A 149 -19.38 -2.61 -1.88
CA VAL A 149 -19.81 -2.74 -3.29
C VAL A 149 -20.05 -4.20 -3.68
N ALA A 150 -19.12 -5.11 -3.35
CA ALA A 150 -19.26 -6.53 -3.66
C ALA A 150 -20.49 -7.16 -2.98
N SER A 151 -20.76 -6.81 -1.73
CA SER A 151 -21.95 -7.26 -1.00
C SER A 151 -23.25 -6.79 -1.65
N LEU A 152 -23.30 -5.55 -2.13
CA LEU A 152 -24.44 -5.02 -2.87
C LEU A 152 -24.66 -5.76 -4.21
N ILE A 153 -23.58 -6.04 -4.95
CA ILE A 153 -23.63 -6.79 -6.20
C ILE A 153 -24.17 -8.21 -5.94
N MET A 154 -23.69 -8.90 -4.91
CA MET A 154 -24.19 -10.25 -4.55
C MET A 154 -25.67 -10.27 -4.21
N ILE A 155 -26.15 -9.27 -3.45
CA ILE A 155 -27.57 -9.15 -3.11
C ILE A 155 -28.43 -8.98 -4.37
N VAL A 156 -27.97 -8.17 -5.33
CA VAL A 156 -28.70 -7.87 -6.56
C VAL A 156 -28.62 -9.01 -7.58
N SER A 157 -27.48 -9.68 -7.72
CA SER A 157 -27.27 -10.75 -8.70
C SER A 157 -27.79 -12.11 -8.24
N GLY A 158 -27.99 -12.30 -6.92
CA GLY A 158 -28.40 -13.58 -6.35
C GLY A 158 -27.33 -14.67 -6.44
N ASP A 159 -26.10 -14.30 -6.77
CA ASP A 159 -24.98 -15.22 -6.92
C ASP A 159 -24.28 -15.45 -5.56
N GLY A 160 -24.16 -16.69 -5.15
CA GLY A 160 -23.78 -17.08 -3.78
C GLY A 160 -22.30 -16.96 -3.44
N GLY A 161 -21.58 -15.94 -3.93
CA GLY A 161 -20.28 -15.50 -3.38
C GLY A 161 -19.11 -16.49 -3.43
N GLY A 162 -19.11 -17.47 -4.35
CA GLY A 162 -18.13 -18.55 -4.37
C GLY A 162 -16.65 -18.15 -4.64
N ASN A 163 -16.41 -16.93 -5.11
CA ASN A 163 -15.06 -16.43 -5.45
C ASN A 163 -14.70 -15.09 -4.79
N LEU A 164 -15.42 -14.67 -3.76
CA LEU A 164 -15.24 -13.36 -3.14
C LEU A 164 -13.78 -13.11 -2.69
N LEU A 165 -13.12 -14.10 -2.12
CA LEU A 165 -11.73 -13.97 -1.66
C LEU A 165 -10.76 -13.72 -2.83
N LEU A 166 -10.95 -14.39 -3.96
CA LEU A 166 -10.14 -14.17 -5.15
C LEU A 166 -10.41 -12.79 -5.77
N GLU A 167 -11.68 -12.40 -5.87
CA GLU A 167 -12.05 -11.07 -6.37
C GLU A 167 -11.50 -9.95 -5.49
N VAL A 168 -11.47 -10.15 -4.17
CA VAL A 168 -10.88 -9.21 -3.23
C VAL A 168 -9.36 -9.16 -3.36
N SER A 169 -8.70 -10.31 -3.52
CA SER A 169 -7.25 -10.37 -3.77
C SER A 169 -6.89 -9.64 -5.07
N ASP A 170 -7.57 -9.92 -6.17
CA ASP A 170 -7.36 -9.23 -7.44
C ASP A 170 -7.62 -7.72 -7.33
N ALA A 171 -8.64 -7.33 -6.55
CA ALA A 171 -8.94 -5.92 -6.32
C ALA A 171 -7.84 -5.19 -5.55
N LEU A 172 -7.14 -5.85 -4.62
CA LEU A 172 -6.01 -5.25 -3.88
C LEU A 172 -4.85 -4.89 -4.80
N PHE A 173 -4.49 -5.78 -5.74
CA PHE A 173 -3.38 -5.54 -6.66
C PHE A 173 -3.71 -4.62 -7.83
N THR A 174 -5.01 -4.38 -8.09
CA THR A 174 -5.47 -3.53 -9.20
C THR A 174 -6.06 -2.20 -8.75
N ALA A 175 -6.32 -2.02 -7.46
CA ALA A 175 -6.87 -0.79 -6.94
C ALA A 175 -5.79 0.28 -6.74
N ALA A 176 -6.14 1.51 -7.07
CA ALA A 176 -5.37 2.68 -6.71
C ALA A 176 -5.89 3.28 -5.41
N PHE A 177 -4.99 3.76 -4.59
CA PHE A 177 -5.34 4.60 -3.45
C PHE A 177 -5.91 5.95 -3.91
N SER A 178 -6.70 6.58 -3.08
CA SER A 178 -7.20 7.93 -3.35
C SER A 178 -6.04 8.95 -3.30
N ARG A 179 -6.25 10.15 -3.86
CA ARG A 179 -5.24 11.22 -3.77
C ARG A 179 -4.99 11.65 -2.33
N GLU A 180 -6.03 11.60 -1.52
CA GLU A 180 -5.99 11.91 -0.10
C GLU A 180 -5.15 10.88 0.65
N ASN A 181 -5.37 9.59 0.42
CA ASN A 181 -4.57 8.51 1.02
C ASN A 181 -3.08 8.64 0.65
N GLU A 182 -2.80 8.93 -0.62
CA GLU A 182 -1.42 9.13 -1.09
C GLU A 182 -0.75 10.34 -0.44
N GLN A 183 -1.49 11.45 -0.27
CA GLN A 183 -0.97 12.63 0.41
C GLN A 183 -0.69 12.37 1.89
N GLU A 184 -1.56 11.65 2.58
CA GLU A 184 -1.37 11.28 3.98
C GLU A 184 -0.18 10.33 4.15
N ALA A 185 0.00 9.37 3.24
CA ALA A 185 1.16 8.48 3.22
C ALA A 185 2.47 9.23 2.96
N ASP A 186 2.48 10.18 2.00
CA ASP A 186 3.63 11.04 1.73
C ASP A 186 3.98 11.91 2.95
N GLU A 187 2.98 12.55 3.57
CA GLU A 187 3.20 13.41 4.73
C GLU A 187 3.76 12.62 5.91
N TYR A 188 3.18 11.46 6.21
CA TYR A 188 3.67 10.58 7.26
C TYR A 188 5.09 10.08 6.96
N GLY A 189 5.35 9.64 5.73
CA GLY A 189 6.67 9.18 5.30
C GLY A 189 7.73 10.25 5.46
N LEU A 190 7.46 11.50 5.05
CA LEU A 190 8.36 12.64 5.20
C LEU A 190 8.61 13.00 6.68
N GLN A 191 7.59 12.91 7.53
CA GLN A 191 7.73 13.11 8.98
C GLN A 191 8.60 11.99 9.58
N LEU A 192 8.41 10.74 9.15
CA LEU A 192 9.18 9.60 9.63
C LEU A 192 10.65 9.71 9.20
N LEU A 193 10.94 10.07 7.94
CA LEU A 193 12.30 10.34 7.46
C LEU A 193 12.96 11.47 8.27
N THR A 194 12.22 12.54 8.56
CA THR A 194 12.69 13.64 9.40
C THR A 194 13.07 13.15 10.81
N LYS A 195 12.21 12.36 11.45
CA LYS A 195 12.48 11.75 12.77
C LYS A 195 13.71 10.82 12.72
N ALA A 196 13.83 10.06 11.63
CA ALA A 196 14.95 9.16 11.35
C ALA A 196 16.27 9.89 11.01
N LYS A 197 16.24 11.21 10.81
CA LYS A 197 17.37 12.02 10.30
C LYS A 197 17.84 11.57 8.92
N LEU A 198 16.94 11.05 8.12
CA LEU A 198 17.16 10.69 6.72
C LEU A 198 16.75 11.84 5.81
N PRO A 199 17.36 11.99 4.63
CA PRO A 199 17.04 13.06 3.72
C PRO A 199 15.65 12.82 3.06
N ALA A 200 14.78 13.83 3.06
CA ALA A 200 13.53 13.80 2.31
C ALA A 200 13.76 13.77 0.78
N SER A 201 14.94 14.17 0.33
CA SER A 201 15.36 14.09 -1.07
C SER A 201 15.37 12.65 -1.62
N GLY A 202 15.49 11.62 -0.77
CA GLY A 202 15.34 10.23 -1.22
C GLY A 202 13.97 9.95 -1.82
N MET A 203 12.89 10.44 -1.20
CA MET A 203 11.53 10.34 -1.75
C MET A 203 11.37 11.15 -3.03
N LEU A 204 11.93 12.37 -3.08
CA LEU A 204 11.85 13.22 -4.26
C LEU A 204 12.57 12.59 -5.45
N HIS A 205 13.81 12.10 -5.28
CA HIS A 205 14.58 11.49 -6.36
C HIS A 205 13.89 10.25 -6.92
N PHE A 206 13.36 9.40 -6.04
CA PHE A 206 12.59 8.23 -6.45
C PHE A 206 11.39 8.61 -7.34
N PHE A 207 10.58 9.59 -6.91
CA PHE A 207 9.40 10.01 -7.68
C PHE A 207 9.73 10.76 -8.97
N GLU A 208 10.77 11.60 -8.97
CA GLU A 208 11.23 12.28 -10.18
C GLU A 208 11.69 11.26 -11.23
N ARG A 209 12.46 10.25 -10.81
CA ARG A 209 12.92 9.19 -11.72
C ARG A 209 11.79 8.30 -12.21
N LEU A 210 10.82 7.94 -11.37
CA LEU A 210 9.61 7.25 -11.82
C LEU A 210 8.89 8.04 -12.93
N GLU A 211 8.72 9.36 -12.75
CA GLU A 211 8.05 10.21 -13.74
C GLU A 211 8.86 10.35 -15.04
N GLU A 212 10.18 10.37 -14.96
CA GLU A 212 11.06 10.46 -16.12
C GLU A 212 11.06 9.16 -16.94
N GLU A 213 11.14 8.01 -16.27
CA GLU A 213 11.33 6.70 -16.92
C GLU A 213 10.02 5.96 -17.26
N LYS A 214 8.87 6.47 -16.83
CA LYS A 214 7.57 5.78 -17.02
C LYS A 214 7.23 5.41 -18.47
N SER A 215 7.80 6.12 -19.46
CA SER A 215 7.55 5.85 -20.89
C SER A 215 8.45 4.73 -21.43
N ASP A 216 9.59 4.52 -20.82
CA ASP A 216 10.68 3.71 -21.35
C ASP A 216 10.79 2.34 -20.65
N VAL A 217 10.22 2.23 -19.45
CA VAL A 217 10.27 1.02 -18.62
C VAL A 217 8.84 0.55 -18.28
N PRO A 218 8.32 -0.48 -18.97
CA PRO A 218 6.95 -0.97 -18.76
C PRO A 218 6.67 -1.45 -17.33
N GLU A 219 7.69 -1.96 -16.66
CA GLU A 219 7.64 -2.47 -15.30
C GLU A 219 7.31 -1.38 -14.26
N ILE A 220 7.57 -0.11 -14.60
CA ILE A 220 7.23 1.06 -13.77
C ILE A 220 5.72 1.34 -13.76
N LEU A 221 4.98 0.90 -14.77
CA LEU A 221 3.53 1.17 -14.89
C LEU A 221 2.73 0.62 -13.71
N SER A 222 3.21 -0.45 -13.05
CA SER A 222 2.53 -1.01 -11.88
C SER A 222 2.57 -0.08 -10.67
N ALA A 223 3.70 0.61 -10.43
CA ALA A 223 3.81 1.62 -9.38
C ALA A 223 2.78 2.75 -9.54
N PHE A 224 2.52 3.18 -10.78
CA PHE A 224 1.48 4.19 -11.06
C PHE A 224 0.06 3.66 -10.93
N SER A 225 -0.13 2.34 -11.04
CA SER A 225 -1.46 1.73 -10.93
C SER A 225 -1.96 1.70 -9.48
N SER A 226 -1.08 1.38 -8.53
CA SER A 226 -1.42 1.33 -7.10
C SER A 226 -1.25 2.69 -6.40
N HIS A 227 -0.20 3.44 -6.76
CA HIS A 227 0.17 4.74 -6.18
C HIS A 227 0.19 5.83 -7.25
N PRO A 228 -0.96 6.45 -7.60
CA PRO A 228 -1.01 7.45 -8.66
C PRO A 228 -0.09 8.63 -8.36
N LEU A 229 0.95 8.77 -9.17
CA LEU A 229 1.87 9.90 -9.07
C LEU A 229 1.25 11.12 -9.72
N SER A 230 1.21 12.24 -9.01
CA SER A 230 0.77 13.51 -9.53
C SER A 230 1.87 14.57 -9.40
N LYS A 231 1.78 15.61 -10.24
CA LYS A 231 2.71 16.74 -10.13
C LYS A 231 2.59 17.45 -8.79
N GLU A 232 1.39 17.48 -8.24
CA GLU A 232 1.11 18.07 -6.94
C GLU A 232 1.84 17.32 -5.82
N ARG A 233 1.93 15.97 -5.87
CA ARG A 233 2.71 15.17 -4.91
C ARG A 233 4.21 15.49 -5.02
N ILE A 234 4.77 15.51 -6.24
CA ILE A 234 6.19 15.85 -6.46
C ILE A 234 6.48 17.28 -5.94
N GLU A 235 5.60 18.25 -6.22
CA GLU A 235 5.76 19.63 -5.71
C GLU A 235 5.64 19.70 -4.20
N PHE A 236 4.74 18.96 -3.59
CA PHE A 236 4.58 18.86 -2.14
C PHE A 236 5.88 18.35 -1.48
N ILE A 237 6.42 17.23 -1.96
CA ILE A 237 7.66 16.64 -1.45
C ILE A 237 8.84 17.58 -1.64
N ARG A 238 8.97 18.21 -2.81
CA ARG A 238 10.01 19.20 -3.11
C ARG A 238 9.94 20.40 -2.16
N ASN A 239 8.74 20.91 -1.90
CA ASN A 239 8.54 22.05 -0.98
C ASN A 239 8.72 21.66 0.49
N TYR A 240 8.52 20.38 0.83
CA TYR A 240 8.82 19.88 2.17
C TYR A 240 10.31 20.03 2.45
N GLY A 241 11.16 19.62 1.52
CA GLY A 241 12.61 19.76 1.54
C GLY A 241 13.27 19.09 2.74
N ASP A 242 14.59 19.20 2.79
CA ASP A 242 15.37 18.73 3.95
C ASP A 242 15.36 19.83 5.03
N LYS A 243 14.46 19.70 6.00
CA LYS A 243 14.31 20.65 7.11
C LYS A 243 15.34 20.48 8.23
N LEU A 244 16.18 19.44 8.13
CA LEU A 244 17.16 19.09 9.15
C LEU A 244 18.53 19.66 8.84
N SER A 245 19.22 20.15 9.90
CA SER A 245 20.63 20.54 9.83
C SER A 245 21.60 19.38 10.10
N ASP A 246 21.11 18.24 10.62
CA ASP A 246 21.91 17.09 11.06
C ASP A 246 21.49 15.78 10.37
N ILE A 247 21.24 15.84 9.06
CA ILE A 247 21.00 14.66 8.23
C ILE A 247 22.19 13.69 8.33
N LYS A 248 21.88 12.42 8.47
CA LYS A 248 22.86 11.33 8.52
C LYS A 248 22.55 10.31 7.45
N SER A 249 23.40 10.18 6.47
CA SER A 249 23.31 9.10 5.48
C SER A 249 23.36 7.72 6.13
N LEU A 250 22.77 6.75 5.48
CA LEU A 250 22.87 5.34 5.85
C LEU A 250 24.33 4.87 5.65
N LYS A 251 24.79 4.00 6.53
CA LYS A 251 26.11 3.35 6.43
C LYS A 251 25.98 2.02 5.68
N LEU A 252 25.22 2.03 4.61
CA LEU A 252 24.90 0.87 3.82
C LEU A 252 25.71 0.89 2.54
N ASP A 253 26.45 -0.20 2.25
CA ASP A 253 26.97 -0.43 0.90
C ASP A 253 25.79 -0.86 0.01
N TRP A 254 25.31 0.10 -0.79
CA TRP A 254 24.12 -0.12 -1.58
C TRP A 254 24.29 -1.25 -2.61
N ALA A 255 25.45 -1.36 -3.23
CA ALA A 255 25.69 -2.38 -4.25
C ALA A 255 25.69 -3.80 -3.64
N GLU A 256 26.33 -3.96 -2.47
CA GLU A 256 26.34 -5.23 -1.74
C GLU A 256 24.92 -5.60 -1.24
N PHE A 257 24.20 -4.61 -0.69
CA PHE A 257 22.83 -4.80 -0.24
C PHE A 257 21.90 -5.21 -1.39
N GLN A 258 21.98 -4.51 -2.52
CA GLN A 258 21.16 -4.77 -3.69
C GLN A 258 21.39 -6.19 -4.22
N GLU A 259 22.67 -6.61 -4.33
CA GLU A 259 23.04 -7.97 -4.74
C GLU A 259 22.46 -9.02 -3.78
N GLU A 260 22.60 -8.81 -2.47
CA GLU A 260 22.04 -9.70 -1.44
C GLU A 260 20.54 -9.85 -1.59
N MET A 261 19.80 -8.74 -1.77
CA MET A 261 18.34 -8.75 -1.89
C MET A 261 17.86 -9.42 -3.18
N LEU A 262 18.54 -9.21 -4.29
CA LEU A 262 18.23 -9.88 -5.55
C LEU A 262 18.48 -11.40 -5.46
N LEU A 263 19.55 -11.81 -4.81
CA LEU A 263 19.85 -13.22 -4.55
C LEU A 263 18.81 -13.85 -3.61
N LEU A 264 18.44 -13.15 -2.53
CA LEU A 264 17.46 -13.60 -1.55
C LEU A 264 16.09 -13.83 -2.20
N SER A 265 15.61 -12.90 -2.99
CA SER A 265 14.34 -13.02 -3.71
C SER A 265 14.35 -14.13 -4.78
N GLY A 266 15.55 -14.62 -5.17
CA GLY A 266 15.71 -15.59 -6.26
C GLY A 266 15.70 -14.93 -7.64
N HIS A 267 15.86 -13.62 -7.70
CA HIS A 267 16.07 -12.90 -8.96
C HIS A 267 17.45 -13.29 -9.50
N SER A 268 17.48 -14.00 -10.62
CA SER A 268 18.75 -14.32 -11.30
C SER A 268 18.93 -13.36 -12.46
N ASN A 269 20.00 -12.60 -12.46
CA ASN A 269 20.43 -11.87 -13.65
C ASN A 269 20.59 -12.86 -14.81
N GLN A 270 19.63 -12.88 -15.76
CA GLN A 270 19.74 -13.62 -17.02
C GLN A 270 20.40 -12.76 -18.08
#